data_52ebc9e82452e56aab544e5b53adf356
#
_entry.id   52ebc9e82452e56aab544e5b53adf356
#
_cell.length_a   1.000
_cell.length_b   1.000
_cell.length_c   1.000
_cell.angle_alpha   90.00
_cell.angle_beta   90.00
_cell.angle_gamma   90.00
#
_symmetry.space_group_name_H-M   'P 1'
#
loop_
_entity.id
_entity.type
_entity.pdbx_description
1 polymer ?
#
loop_
_entity_poly.entity_id
_entity_poly.type
_entity_poly.pdbx_seq_one_letter_code
_entity_poly.pdbx_strand_id
1 'polypeptide(L)'
;FIKCNRNYLIVNQKKVNVGEYFNIENNLGADYIIPGDSVVSLALKVDDFYQTSNYKLMMEGSLTDISTIDESSLMLGRMPENNQEFVVDKMVLNNVMKNEQTKMLGLTSYKKYLDRDVVINQVGNKKIVGIVDTNSPSFYMDRSSFINVLFHSAGSRDTSIEASTVSDDTESTNNYPYDDYTLYSNITMKEGRVPSNDYEVIVNISNKDNMPLNKEINKSINGTKLRVVGYYISADNLDSMLVNSNTIKYYLISKTSNISIYSSDKDEILNKAVDVFKLNIKDSYKYSRDQYISSKKDSIKSSVISSSIIIIISLIEMFLMMRSSFLSRVKEVGILRAIGVKKLDIYVMFSGEVIAITLLTSIPGILFSAYIMNILSKISSLDGIFIVNPMLVISALVAVFTFNLVIGLLPVFNTIRKRPSEILSRTDI
;
A
#
# COMPACT_ATOMS: atom_id res chain seq x y z
N PHE A 1 -2.09 2.41 4.19
CA PHE A 1 -1.29 2.99 3.14
C PHE A 1 -2.19 3.69 2.11
N ILE A 2 -1.99 4.97 1.87
CA ILE A 2 -2.91 5.78 1.06
C ILE A 2 -2.38 5.79 -0.36
N LYS A 3 -3.19 5.27 -1.31
CA LYS A 3 -2.87 5.21 -2.74
C LYS A 3 -3.67 6.25 -3.55
N CYS A 4 -4.70 6.86 -2.95
CA CYS A 4 -5.62 7.78 -3.61
C CYS A 4 -5.34 9.24 -3.23
N ASN A 5 -5.45 10.15 -4.18
CA ASN A 5 -5.39 11.59 -3.93
C ASN A 5 -6.52 12.01 -2.98
N ARG A 6 -6.22 12.97 -2.11
CA ARG A 6 -7.14 13.46 -1.06
C ARG A 6 -8.42 14.08 -1.59
N ASN A 7 -8.38 14.64 -2.79
CA ASN A 7 -9.48 15.37 -3.40
C ASN A 7 -10.42 14.47 -4.22
N TYR A 8 -10.18 13.15 -4.27
CA TYR A 8 -11.07 12.24 -4.94
C TYR A 8 -12.17 11.68 -4.04
N LEU A 9 -13.36 11.68 -4.61
CA LEU A 9 -14.53 10.93 -4.12
C LEU A 9 -14.80 9.79 -5.11
N ILE A 10 -15.05 8.59 -4.62
CA ILE A 10 -15.35 7.43 -5.47
C ILE A 10 -16.81 7.03 -5.31
N VAL A 11 -17.53 6.98 -6.42
CA VAL A 11 -18.86 6.38 -6.52
C VAL A 11 -18.69 4.89 -6.76
N ASN A 12 -19.15 4.09 -5.81
CA ASN A 12 -19.04 2.63 -5.88
C ASN A 12 -20.36 1.97 -6.32
N GLN A 13 -20.24 0.84 -7.01
CA GLN A 13 -21.29 -0.16 -7.19
C GLN A 13 -22.48 0.22 -8.11
N LYS A 14 -22.34 1.21 -8.96
CA LYS A 14 -23.39 1.45 -9.96
C LYS A 14 -22.78 1.44 -11.34
N LYS A 15 -23.19 0.50 -12.19
CA LYS A 15 -22.99 0.64 -13.62
C LYS A 15 -23.76 1.87 -14.07
N VAL A 16 -23.02 2.91 -14.40
CA VAL A 16 -23.59 4.17 -14.90
C VAL A 16 -23.63 4.06 -16.40
N ASN A 17 -24.77 4.39 -17.00
CA ASN A 17 -24.83 4.52 -18.44
C ASN A 17 -24.20 5.85 -18.89
N VAL A 18 -23.90 5.97 -20.18
CA VAL A 18 -23.22 7.15 -20.72
C VAL A 18 -24.01 8.43 -20.44
N GLY A 19 -25.35 8.39 -20.56
CA GLY A 19 -26.20 9.55 -20.30
C GLY A 19 -26.20 9.99 -18.84
N GLU A 20 -26.25 9.04 -17.90
CA GLU A 20 -26.12 9.32 -16.46
C GLU A 20 -24.74 9.89 -16.11
N TYR A 21 -23.67 9.34 -16.72
CA TYR A 21 -22.32 9.86 -16.52
C TYR A 21 -22.22 11.33 -16.93
N PHE A 22 -22.69 11.69 -18.13
CA PHE A 22 -22.67 13.07 -18.59
C PHE A 22 -23.59 13.99 -17.78
N ASN A 23 -24.73 13.47 -17.29
CA ASN A 23 -25.58 14.23 -16.40
C ASN A 23 -24.84 14.59 -15.10
N ILE A 24 -24.09 13.65 -14.54
CA ILE A 24 -23.28 13.89 -13.34
C ILE A 24 -22.15 14.88 -13.69
N GLU A 25 -21.41 14.63 -14.79
CA GLU A 25 -20.29 15.47 -15.22
C GLU A 25 -20.69 16.93 -15.40
N ASN A 26 -21.84 17.20 -16.03
CA ASN A 26 -22.29 18.55 -16.35
C ASN A 26 -23.00 19.28 -15.18
N ASN A 27 -23.64 18.57 -14.28
CA ASN A 27 -24.54 19.18 -13.31
C ASN A 27 -24.05 19.07 -11.85
N LEU A 28 -23.07 18.21 -11.55
CA LEU A 28 -22.56 18.06 -10.19
C LEU A 28 -21.78 19.30 -9.73
N GLY A 29 -21.00 19.91 -10.64
CA GLY A 29 -20.15 21.08 -10.35
C GLY A 29 -18.78 20.71 -9.76
N ALA A 30 -18.35 19.47 -9.94
CA ALA A 30 -17.00 19.04 -9.63
C ALA A 30 -15.98 19.61 -10.63
N ASP A 31 -14.71 19.68 -10.25
CA ASP A 31 -13.65 20.17 -11.14
C ASP A 31 -13.52 19.26 -12.38
N TYR A 32 -13.61 17.94 -12.19
CA TYR A 32 -13.72 16.95 -13.26
C TYR A 32 -14.11 15.56 -12.73
N ILE A 33 -14.49 14.67 -13.64
CA ILE A 33 -14.85 13.28 -13.35
C ILE A 33 -14.05 12.34 -14.24
N ILE A 34 -13.72 11.17 -13.71
CA ILE A 34 -13.00 10.10 -14.38
C ILE A 34 -13.88 8.84 -14.39
N PRO A 35 -14.09 8.19 -15.54
CA PRO A 35 -14.75 6.89 -15.57
C PRO A 35 -13.83 5.81 -14.99
N GLY A 36 -14.25 5.17 -13.91
CA GLY A 36 -13.46 4.17 -13.21
C GLY A 36 -12.76 4.68 -11.94
N ASP A 37 -11.79 3.91 -11.47
CA ASP A 37 -10.96 4.28 -10.31
C ASP A 37 -9.82 5.20 -10.76
N SER A 38 -9.64 6.31 -10.08
CA SER A 38 -8.54 7.24 -10.36
C SER A 38 -7.16 6.67 -10.06
N VAL A 39 -7.07 5.66 -9.21
CA VAL A 39 -5.81 5.03 -8.85
C VAL A 39 -5.35 4.11 -9.97
N VAL A 40 -4.17 4.35 -10.50
CA VAL A 40 -3.56 3.56 -11.58
C VAL A 40 -2.20 3.01 -11.15
N SER A 41 -1.77 1.95 -11.83
CA SER A 41 -0.44 1.40 -11.69
C SER A 41 0.35 1.66 -12.97
N LEU A 42 1.45 2.40 -12.85
CA LEU A 42 2.33 2.74 -13.98
C LEU A 42 3.67 2.03 -13.84
N ALA A 43 4.18 1.50 -14.95
CA ALA A 43 5.41 0.74 -14.99
C ALA A 43 6.62 1.65 -15.30
N LEU A 44 7.45 1.92 -14.30
CA LEU A 44 8.72 2.61 -14.49
C LEU A 44 9.71 1.67 -15.19
N LYS A 45 10.28 2.11 -16.33
CA LYS A 45 11.36 1.41 -17.01
C LYS A 45 12.65 1.57 -16.21
N VAL A 46 13.24 0.46 -15.84
CA VAL A 46 14.55 0.44 -15.20
C VAL A 46 15.52 -0.06 -16.26
N ASP A 47 16.46 0.80 -16.66
CA ASP A 47 17.50 0.43 -17.63
C ASP A 47 18.33 -0.73 -17.08
N ASP A 48 18.75 -1.61 -17.98
CA ASP A 48 19.44 -2.85 -17.67
C ASP A 48 20.65 -2.63 -16.78
N PHE A 49 20.47 -2.90 -15.51
CA PHE A 49 21.55 -3.07 -14.59
C PHE A 49 21.56 -4.53 -14.14
N TYR A 50 22.54 -5.32 -14.60
CA TYR A 50 22.70 -6.73 -14.27
C TYR A 50 21.59 -7.69 -14.75
N GLN A 51 21.63 -8.05 -16.02
CA GLN A 51 21.06 -9.30 -16.59
C GLN A 51 19.54 -9.47 -16.61
N THR A 52 18.73 -8.50 -16.19
CA THR A 52 17.28 -8.58 -16.32
C THR A 52 16.77 -7.50 -17.27
N SER A 53 16.72 -7.85 -18.54
CA SER A 53 16.40 -6.94 -19.65
C SER A 53 14.98 -6.36 -19.66
N ASN A 54 14.12 -6.65 -18.68
CA ASN A 54 12.72 -6.19 -18.71
C ASN A 54 12.10 -5.93 -17.32
N TYR A 55 12.92 -5.58 -16.32
CA TYR A 55 12.35 -5.32 -15.00
C TYR A 55 11.57 -4.01 -14.99
N LYS A 56 10.27 -4.10 -14.75
CA LYS A 56 9.37 -2.96 -14.62
C LYS A 56 9.02 -2.76 -13.16
N LEU A 57 9.32 -1.57 -12.64
CA LEU A 57 8.98 -1.22 -11.27
C LEU A 57 7.60 -0.55 -11.25
N MET A 58 6.63 -1.17 -10.59
CA MET A 58 5.27 -0.65 -10.54
C MET A 58 5.14 0.49 -9.52
N MET A 59 4.60 1.61 -9.98
CA MET A 59 4.27 2.79 -9.17
C MET A 59 2.74 2.91 -9.10
N GLU A 60 2.19 3.09 -7.92
CA GLU A 60 0.74 3.26 -7.73
C GLU A 60 0.42 4.67 -7.22
N GLY A 61 -0.56 5.30 -7.84
CA GLY A 61 -1.03 6.64 -7.48
C GLY A 61 -2.28 7.04 -8.24
N SER A 62 -2.91 8.13 -7.84
CA SER A 62 -4.06 8.68 -8.55
C SER A 62 -3.64 9.50 -9.76
N LEU A 63 -4.34 9.28 -10.85
CA LEU A 63 -4.25 10.11 -12.03
C LEU A 63 -4.89 11.48 -11.73
N THR A 64 -4.14 12.56 -11.85
CA THR A 64 -4.58 13.90 -11.45
C THR A 64 -4.20 14.91 -12.52
N ASP A 65 -5.11 15.87 -12.80
CA ASP A 65 -4.87 16.92 -13.78
C ASP A 65 -3.72 17.83 -13.32
N ILE A 66 -2.77 18.08 -14.21
CA ILE A 66 -1.61 18.95 -13.94
C ILE A 66 -2.03 20.38 -13.58
N SER A 67 -3.18 20.85 -14.07
CA SER A 67 -3.71 22.18 -13.76
C SER A 67 -4.09 22.39 -12.29
N THR A 68 -4.15 21.31 -11.51
CA THR A 68 -4.47 21.35 -10.05
C THR A 68 -3.27 21.71 -9.18
N ILE A 69 -2.08 21.80 -9.75
CA ILE A 69 -0.84 22.18 -9.07
C ILE A 69 -0.15 23.32 -9.79
N ASP A 70 0.69 24.03 -9.09
CA ASP A 70 1.53 25.11 -9.61
C ASP A 70 3.03 24.82 -9.37
N GLU A 71 3.88 25.70 -9.89
CA GLU A 71 5.33 25.57 -9.72
C GLU A 71 5.80 25.61 -8.26
N SER A 72 5.01 26.19 -7.36
CA SER A 72 5.37 26.24 -5.93
C SER A 72 5.34 24.87 -5.26
N SER A 73 4.61 23.93 -5.85
CA SER A 73 4.53 22.55 -5.39
C SER A 73 5.75 21.71 -5.82
N LEU A 74 6.56 22.23 -6.73
CA LEU A 74 7.70 21.52 -7.32
C LEU A 74 8.84 21.41 -6.31
N MET A 75 9.26 20.18 -6.03
CA MET A 75 10.39 19.88 -5.17
C MET A 75 11.69 19.68 -5.96
N LEU A 76 11.61 19.02 -7.12
CA LEU A 76 12.75 18.73 -8.01
C LEU A 76 12.27 18.68 -9.47
N GLY A 77 13.17 19.05 -10.39
CA GLY A 77 12.89 18.99 -11.83
C GLY A 77 12.14 20.23 -12.33
N ARG A 78 11.23 20.04 -13.27
CA ARG A 78 10.42 21.08 -13.90
C ARG A 78 8.97 20.63 -14.15
N MET A 79 8.11 21.57 -14.53
CA MET A 79 6.75 21.25 -14.98
C MET A 79 6.80 20.64 -16.42
N PRO A 80 5.79 19.82 -16.80
CA PRO A 80 5.69 19.25 -18.14
C PRO A 80 5.51 20.32 -19.21
N GLU A 81 6.19 20.17 -20.33
CA GLU A 81 6.06 21.05 -21.50
C GLU A 81 5.17 20.44 -22.60
N ASN A 82 4.93 19.13 -22.53
CA ASN A 82 4.12 18.41 -23.52
C ASN A 82 3.38 17.22 -22.87
N ASN A 83 2.50 16.59 -23.63
CA ASN A 83 1.68 15.47 -23.15
C ASN A 83 2.43 14.15 -22.96
N GLN A 84 3.71 14.06 -23.36
CA GLN A 84 4.56 12.89 -23.10
C GLN A 84 5.32 13.01 -21.79
N GLU A 85 5.17 14.12 -21.09
CA GLU A 85 5.82 14.40 -19.82
C GLU A 85 4.78 14.46 -18.70
N PHE A 86 5.21 14.11 -17.49
CA PHE A 86 4.37 14.20 -16.30
C PHE A 86 5.19 14.39 -15.04
N VAL A 87 4.49 14.77 -13.98
CA VAL A 87 5.07 15.02 -12.65
C VAL A 87 4.50 13.99 -11.68
N VAL A 88 5.33 13.52 -10.76
CA VAL A 88 4.95 12.53 -9.76
C VAL A 88 5.07 13.09 -8.34
N ASP A 89 4.10 12.78 -7.47
CA ASP A 89 4.20 13.16 -6.07
C ASP A 89 5.23 12.30 -5.33
N LYS A 90 5.95 12.92 -4.38
CA LYS A 90 6.95 12.24 -3.56
C LYS A 90 6.41 11.04 -2.79
N MET A 91 5.10 11.01 -2.44
CA MET A 91 4.51 9.88 -1.73
C MET A 91 4.47 8.62 -2.60
N VAL A 92 4.23 8.75 -3.90
CA VAL A 92 4.32 7.62 -4.84
C VAL A 92 5.73 7.05 -4.83
N LEU A 93 6.74 7.91 -4.96
CA LEU A 93 8.14 7.47 -4.99
C LEU A 93 8.62 6.91 -3.65
N ASN A 94 8.18 7.49 -2.53
CA ASN A 94 8.48 6.95 -1.20
C ASN A 94 7.99 5.52 -1.03
N ASN A 95 6.86 5.19 -1.64
CA ASN A 95 6.30 3.85 -1.59
C ASN A 95 7.15 2.86 -2.37
N VAL A 96 7.58 3.28 -3.54
CA VAL A 96 8.46 2.49 -4.40
C VAL A 96 9.83 2.30 -3.76
N MET A 97 10.41 3.36 -3.19
CA MET A 97 11.73 3.32 -2.53
C MET A 97 11.79 2.42 -1.29
N LYS A 98 10.64 2.06 -0.69
CA LYS A 98 10.59 1.10 0.41
C LYS A 98 10.84 -0.34 -0.01
N ASN A 99 10.65 -0.66 -1.28
CA ASN A 99 10.88 -2.00 -1.81
C ASN A 99 12.37 -2.32 -1.85
N GLU A 100 12.76 -3.52 -1.41
CA GLU A 100 14.15 -3.99 -1.44
C GLU A 100 14.71 -4.03 -2.85
N GLN A 101 13.92 -4.47 -3.82
CA GLN A 101 14.31 -4.48 -5.23
C GLN A 101 14.69 -3.09 -5.72
N THR A 102 13.96 -2.06 -5.33
CA THR A 102 14.26 -0.68 -5.66
C THR A 102 15.58 -0.21 -5.07
N LYS A 103 15.89 -0.65 -3.85
CA LYS A 103 17.17 -0.36 -3.18
C LYS A 103 18.32 -1.08 -3.88
N MET A 104 18.15 -2.34 -4.28
CA MET A 104 19.14 -3.11 -5.04
C MET A 104 19.44 -2.47 -6.41
N LEU A 105 18.43 -1.89 -7.06
CA LEU A 105 18.56 -1.13 -8.30
C LEU A 105 19.20 0.26 -8.10
N GLY A 106 19.51 0.61 -6.84
CA GLY A 106 20.12 1.89 -6.51
C GLY A 106 19.16 3.08 -6.60
N LEU A 107 17.85 2.89 -6.76
CA LEU A 107 16.84 3.95 -6.86
C LEU A 107 16.44 4.46 -5.47
N THR A 108 17.40 4.99 -4.72
CA THR A 108 17.26 5.36 -3.31
C THR A 108 17.05 6.84 -3.06
N SER A 109 17.02 7.66 -4.12
CA SER A 109 16.82 9.11 -4.00
C SER A 109 15.90 9.62 -5.12
N TYR A 110 15.15 10.67 -4.86
CA TYR A 110 14.20 11.28 -5.79
C TYR A 110 14.87 11.66 -7.13
N LYS A 111 16.07 12.23 -7.09
CA LYS A 111 16.80 12.65 -8.30
C LYS A 111 17.00 11.52 -9.32
N LYS A 112 17.03 10.26 -8.86
CA LYS A 112 17.22 9.10 -9.74
C LYS A 112 15.98 8.70 -10.52
N TYR A 113 14.83 9.27 -10.21
CA TYR A 113 13.57 9.06 -10.93
C TYR A 113 13.33 10.10 -12.02
N LEU A 114 14.03 11.25 -11.99
CA LEU A 114 13.92 12.25 -13.04
C LEU A 114 14.47 11.71 -14.36
N ASP A 115 13.85 12.14 -15.45
CA ASP A 115 14.15 11.79 -16.83
C ASP A 115 14.01 10.29 -17.18
N ARG A 116 13.38 9.51 -16.28
CA ARG A 116 13.10 8.10 -16.56
C ARG A 116 11.78 7.93 -17.29
N ASP A 117 11.78 6.94 -18.17
CA ASP A 117 10.61 6.55 -18.93
C ASP A 117 9.68 5.68 -18.09
N VAL A 118 8.40 5.97 -18.20
CA VAL A 118 7.31 5.15 -17.67
C VAL A 118 6.59 4.56 -18.87
N VAL A 119 6.57 3.24 -18.94
CA VAL A 119 5.94 2.51 -20.02
C VAL A 119 4.45 2.36 -19.71
N ILE A 120 3.62 2.89 -20.57
CA ILE A 120 2.18 2.65 -20.53
C ILE A 120 1.86 1.85 -21.79
N ASN A 121 1.46 0.60 -21.60
CA ASN A 121 1.18 -0.28 -22.73
C ASN A 121 0.31 0.45 -23.78
N GLN A 122 0.72 0.39 -25.04
CA GLN A 122 0.06 0.99 -26.21
C GLN A 122 -0.04 2.53 -26.22
N VAL A 123 0.03 3.22 -25.06
CA VAL A 123 0.10 4.69 -25.01
C VAL A 123 1.50 5.21 -25.33
N GLY A 124 2.50 4.37 -25.13
CA GLY A 124 3.90 4.73 -25.31
C GLY A 124 4.61 5.11 -24.03
N ASN A 125 5.83 5.64 -24.16
CA ASN A 125 6.63 6.05 -23.04
C ASN A 125 6.29 7.49 -22.63
N LYS A 126 6.03 7.69 -21.35
CA LYS A 126 5.93 9.03 -20.74
C LYS A 126 7.12 9.23 -19.81
N LYS A 127 7.63 10.44 -19.74
CA LYS A 127 8.82 10.78 -18.96
C LYS A 127 8.47 11.51 -17.66
N ILE A 128 9.11 11.12 -16.56
CA ILE A 128 9.02 11.85 -15.29
C ILE A 128 9.97 13.05 -15.38
N VAL A 129 9.44 14.28 -15.43
CA VAL A 129 10.24 15.51 -15.54
C VAL A 129 10.27 16.32 -14.26
N GLY A 130 9.38 16.03 -13.31
CA GLY A 130 9.32 16.73 -12.05
C GLY A 130 8.78 15.87 -10.91
N ILE A 131 9.12 16.29 -9.71
CA ILE A 131 8.66 15.66 -8.46
C ILE A 131 8.08 16.75 -7.59
N VAL A 132 6.85 16.55 -7.12
CA VAL A 132 6.10 17.51 -6.29
C VAL A 132 5.87 16.99 -4.88
N ASP A 133 5.61 17.92 -3.98
CA ASP A 133 5.23 17.65 -2.60
C ASP A 133 3.81 18.17 -2.30
N THR A 134 2.82 17.45 -2.77
CA THR A 134 1.41 17.78 -2.53
C THR A 134 0.81 17.01 -1.37
N ASN A 135 1.60 16.11 -0.78
CA ASN A 135 1.12 15.22 0.28
C ASN A 135 -0.05 14.32 -0.18
N SER A 136 -0.11 14.01 -1.47
CA SER A 136 -1.19 13.25 -2.10
C SER A 136 -0.59 12.35 -3.18
N PRO A 137 -0.73 11.01 -3.08
CA PRO A 137 -0.06 10.09 -3.99
C PRO A 137 -0.69 10.18 -5.40
N SER A 138 -0.08 10.98 -6.26
CA SER A 138 -0.62 11.33 -7.57
C SER A 138 0.40 11.32 -8.68
N PHE A 139 -0.10 11.03 -9.90
CA PHE A 139 0.55 11.28 -11.16
C PHE A 139 -0.13 12.48 -11.80
N TYR A 140 0.58 13.59 -11.94
CA TYR A 140 0.05 14.83 -12.51
C TYR A 140 0.40 14.90 -13.98
N MET A 141 -0.62 14.83 -14.83
CA MET A 141 -0.47 14.88 -16.29
C MET A 141 -1.62 15.62 -16.94
N ASP A 142 -1.49 15.87 -18.24
CA ASP A 142 -2.54 16.51 -19.02
C ASP A 142 -3.81 15.64 -19.08
N ARG A 143 -4.97 16.28 -18.93
CA ARG A 143 -6.28 15.61 -18.91
C ARG A 143 -6.58 14.85 -20.20
N SER A 144 -6.08 15.32 -21.35
CA SER A 144 -6.29 14.63 -22.63
C SER A 144 -5.70 13.22 -22.63
N SER A 145 -4.65 12.99 -21.82
CA SER A 145 -4.01 11.69 -21.69
C SER A 145 -4.77 10.70 -20.78
N PHE A 146 -5.72 11.18 -19.96
CA PHE A 146 -6.35 10.36 -18.91
C PHE A 146 -7.07 9.13 -19.45
N ILE A 147 -7.86 9.31 -20.51
CA ILE A 147 -8.67 8.23 -21.07
C ILE A 147 -7.79 7.08 -21.55
N ASN A 148 -6.73 7.39 -22.27
CA ASN A 148 -5.81 6.40 -22.81
C ASN A 148 -5.01 5.71 -21.68
N VAL A 149 -4.54 6.47 -20.69
CA VAL A 149 -3.85 5.91 -19.53
C VAL A 149 -4.78 5.02 -18.70
N LEU A 150 -6.01 5.45 -18.44
CA LEU A 150 -7.00 4.64 -17.72
C LEU A 150 -7.34 3.36 -18.46
N PHE A 151 -7.57 3.46 -19.77
CA PHE A 151 -7.94 2.33 -20.61
C PHE A 151 -6.85 1.24 -20.55
N HIS A 152 -5.60 1.61 -20.75
CA HIS A 152 -4.49 0.67 -20.77
C HIS A 152 -3.96 0.25 -19.39
N SER A 153 -4.23 1.01 -18.33
CA SER A 153 -3.90 0.65 -16.95
C SER A 153 -4.99 -0.16 -16.25
N ALA A 154 -6.26 0.02 -16.63
CA ALA A 154 -7.40 -0.70 -16.02
C ALA A 154 -7.40 -2.19 -16.36
N GLY A 155 -6.86 -2.59 -17.50
CA GLY A 155 -6.78 -3.98 -17.92
C GLY A 155 -5.95 -4.89 -17.00
N SER A 156 -5.12 -4.33 -16.13
CA SER A 156 -4.39 -5.08 -15.10
C SER A 156 -5.23 -5.42 -13.87
N ARG A 157 -6.42 -4.87 -13.69
CA ARG A 157 -7.22 -5.02 -12.45
C ARG A 157 -8.43 -5.92 -12.56
N ASP A 158 -8.94 -6.19 -13.75
CA ASP A 158 -10.12 -7.06 -13.94
C ASP A 158 -9.79 -8.57 -13.95
N THR A 159 -8.52 -8.92 -13.86
CA THR A 159 -8.10 -10.27 -13.54
C THR A 159 -7.83 -10.35 -12.03
N SER A 160 -8.85 -10.74 -11.27
CA SER A 160 -8.68 -11.41 -9.98
C SER A 160 -7.91 -12.72 -10.22
N ILE A 161 -6.62 -12.62 -10.45
CA ILE A 161 -5.72 -13.73 -10.47
C ILE A 161 -4.97 -13.68 -9.16
N GLU A 162 -5.25 -14.70 -8.34
CA GLU A 162 -4.41 -15.14 -7.25
C GLU A 162 -2.93 -15.04 -7.66
N ALA A 163 -2.11 -14.56 -6.72
CA ALA A 163 -0.67 -14.49 -6.86
C ALA A 163 -0.10 -15.87 -7.22
N SER A 164 0.00 -16.15 -8.50
CA SER A 164 0.82 -17.22 -9.03
C SER A 164 2.11 -16.61 -9.56
N THR A 165 3.19 -17.11 -9.03
CA THR A 165 4.57 -16.94 -9.45
C THR A 165 4.70 -16.67 -10.95
N VAL A 166 5.15 -15.46 -11.28
CA VAL A 166 5.45 -15.06 -12.65
C VAL A 166 6.68 -15.86 -13.10
N SER A 167 6.46 -16.85 -13.91
CA SER A 167 7.46 -17.39 -14.82
C SER A 167 7.43 -16.59 -16.12
N ASP A 168 8.62 -16.31 -16.61
CA ASP A 168 9.04 -15.59 -17.80
C ASP A 168 8.13 -15.64 -19.03
N ASP A 169 8.22 -14.53 -19.80
CA ASP A 169 8.04 -14.46 -21.26
C ASP A 169 6.66 -14.83 -21.83
N THR A 170 5.63 -14.11 -21.42
CA THR A 170 4.55 -13.77 -22.34
C THR A 170 4.16 -12.32 -22.08
N GLU A 171 4.45 -11.44 -23.04
CA GLU A 171 3.71 -10.20 -23.19
C GLU A 171 2.23 -10.59 -23.17
N SER A 172 1.57 -10.40 -22.03
CA SER A 172 0.12 -10.48 -21.98
C SER A 172 -0.38 -9.28 -22.80
N THR A 173 -0.50 -9.47 -24.09
CA THR A 173 -1.31 -8.63 -24.94
C THR A 173 -2.73 -8.75 -24.40
N ASN A 174 -3.10 -7.87 -23.49
CA ASN A 174 -4.49 -7.62 -23.16
C ASN A 174 -5.12 -7.19 -24.49
N ASN A 175 -5.77 -8.12 -25.15
CA ASN A 175 -6.36 -7.93 -26.47
C ASN A 175 -7.62 -7.10 -26.25
N TYR A 176 -7.45 -5.78 -26.06
CA TYR A 176 -8.58 -4.86 -26.07
C TYR A 176 -9.21 -4.89 -27.47
N PRO A 177 -10.52 -5.05 -27.58
CA PRO A 177 -11.17 -5.12 -28.88
C PRO A 177 -11.13 -3.78 -29.60
N TYR A 178 -10.86 -2.68 -28.90
CA TYR A 178 -10.84 -1.32 -29.39
C TYR A 178 -9.61 -0.58 -28.90
N ASP A 179 -9.12 0.39 -29.68
CA ASP A 179 -8.02 1.23 -29.30
C ASP A 179 -8.16 2.65 -29.88
N ASP A 180 -7.46 3.63 -29.32
CA ASP A 180 -7.46 4.98 -29.85
C ASP A 180 -6.51 5.07 -31.04
N TYR A 181 -7.05 5.45 -32.23
CA TYR A 181 -6.25 5.56 -33.42
C TYR A 181 -5.09 6.58 -33.30
N THR A 182 -5.24 7.58 -32.43
CA THR A 182 -4.21 8.62 -32.21
C THR A 182 -2.94 8.11 -31.58
N LEU A 183 -2.98 6.94 -30.96
CA LEU A 183 -1.80 6.31 -30.34
C LEU A 183 -0.86 5.65 -31.36
N TYR A 184 -1.33 5.48 -32.60
CA TYR A 184 -0.61 4.75 -33.63
C TYR A 184 -0.13 5.68 -34.75
N SER A 185 1.16 6.02 -34.74
CA SER A 185 1.80 6.79 -35.79
C SER A 185 2.21 5.95 -37.01
N ASN A 186 2.23 4.62 -36.86
CA ASN A 186 2.69 3.65 -37.87
C ASN A 186 1.58 3.02 -38.70
N ILE A 187 0.35 3.55 -38.61
CA ILE A 187 -0.77 3.14 -39.46
C ILE A 187 -0.85 3.97 -40.76
N THR A 188 -1.17 3.30 -41.86
CA THR A 188 -1.41 3.94 -43.14
C THR A 188 -2.84 3.66 -43.62
N MET A 189 -3.63 4.71 -43.85
CA MET A 189 -4.97 4.57 -44.40
C MET A 189 -4.90 4.09 -45.85
N LYS A 190 -5.70 3.08 -46.21
CA LYS A 190 -5.81 2.53 -47.58
C LYS A 190 -7.11 2.94 -48.26
N GLU A 191 -8.19 2.92 -47.53
CA GLU A 191 -9.51 3.34 -48.03
C GLU A 191 -10.27 4.08 -46.91
N GLY A 192 -11.13 5.02 -47.32
CA GLY A 192 -11.96 5.77 -46.38
C GLY A 192 -11.19 6.86 -45.62
N ARG A 193 -11.57 7.11 -44.38
CA ARG A 193 -11.02 8.19 -43.54
C ARG A 193 -10.83 7.71 -42.10
N VAL A 194 -10.09 8.45 -41.31
CA VAL A 194 -9.99 8.25 -39.85
C VAL A 194 -11.32 8.54 -39.15
N PRO A 195 -11.57 7.95 -37.96
CA PRO A 195 -12.78 8.25 -37.18
C PRO A 195 -12.81 9.73 -36.77
N SER A 196 -13.83 10.46 -37.23
CA SER A 196 -14.04 11.87 -36.88
C SER A 196 -15.27 12.06 -35.98
N ASN A 197 -16.19 11.11 -35.99
CA ASN A 197 -17.36 11.13 -35.13
C ASN A 197 -17.32 9.95 -34.15
N ASP A 198 -18.15 10.03 -33.10
CA ASP A 198 -18.30 8.97 -32.15
C ASP A 198 -18.89 7.71 -32.80
N TYR A 199 -18.49 6.55 -32.29
CA TYR A 199 -18.87 5.22 -32.78
C TYR A 199 -18.42 4.91 -34.22
N GLU A 200 -17.52 5.71 -34.80
CA GLU A 200 -16.82 5.37 -36.01
C GLU A 200 -15.59 4.54 -35.73
N VAL A 201 -15.30 3.57 -36.60
CA VAL A 201 -14.18 2.64 -36.43
C VAL A 201 -13.43 2.48 -37.76
N ILE A 202 -12.11 2.38 -37.66
CA ILE A 202 -11.27 1.87 -38.74
C ILE A 202 -10.75 0.49 -38.37
N VAL A 203 -10.67 -0.38 -39.33
CA VAL A 203 -10.26 -1.77 -39.15
C VAL A 203 -9.11 -2.12 -40.10
N ASN A 204 -8.33 -3.15 -39.74
CA ASN A 204 -7.29 -3.62 -40.62
C ASN A 204 -7.91 -4.07 -41.96
N ILE A 205 -7.24 -3.82 -43.08
CA ILE A 205 -7.71 -4.15 -44.41
C ILE A 205 -7.98 -5.64 -44.59
N SER A 206 -7.33 -6.51 -43.83
CA SER A 206 -7.57 -7.95 -43.79
C SER A 206 -9.02 -8.30 -43.43
N ASN A 207 -9.70 -7.43 -42.71
CA ASN A 207 -11.08 -7.61 -42.25
C ASN A 207 -12.13 -7.04 -43.22
N LYS A 208 -11.72 -6.56 -44.40
CA LYS A 208 -12.59 -5.87 -45.38
C LYS A 208 -13.82 -6.69 -45.79
N ASP A 209 -13.65 -7.98 -45.97
CA ASP A 209 -14.75 -8.85 -46.45
C ASP A 209 -15.81 -9.07 -45.35
N ASN A 210 -15.41 -9.08 -44.10
CA ASN A 210 -16.29 -9.27 -42.94
C ASN A 210 -16.89 -7.97 -42.39
N MET A 211 -16.23 -6.83 -42.64
CA MET A 211 -16.57 -5.51 -42.11
C MET A 211 -16.61 -4.47 -43.26
N PRO A 212 -17.69 -4.42 -44.03
CA PRO A 212 -17.75 -3.57 -45.22
C PRO A 212 -17.80 -2.09 -44.86
N LEU A 213 -17.18 -1.26 -45.73
CA LEU A 213 -17.07 0.19 -45.55
C LEU A 213 -18.46 0.84 -45.50
N ASN A 214 -18.60 1.86 -44.65
CA ASN A 214 -19.81 2.66 -44.42
C ASN A 214 -21.00 1.83 -43.88
N LYS A 215 -20.78 0.61 -43.41
CA LYS A 215 -21.82 -0.20 -42.78
C LYS A 215 -21.60 -0.36 -41.29
N GLU A 216 -22.68 -0.60 -40.57
CA GLU A 216 -22.65 -0.97 -39.17
C GLU A 216 -22.19 -2.43 -39.03
N ILE A 217 -21.34 -2.67 -38.04
CA ILE A 217 -20.89 -4.03 -37.70
C ILE A 217 -21.67 -4.55 -36.50
N ASN A 218 -21.66 -5.89 -36.32
CA ASN A 218 -22.34 -6.53 -35.21
C ASN A 218 -21.52 -6.41 -33.88
N LYS A 219 -20.90 -5.24 -33.67
CA LYS A 219 -20.23 -4.88 -32.40
C LYS A 219 -20.78 -3.55 -31.96
N SER A 220 -21.04 -3.42 -30.67
CA SER A 220 -21.64 -2.24 -30.08
C SER A 220 -20.88 -1.81 -28.83
N ILE A 221 -20.85 -0.52 -28.61
CA ILE A 221 -20.40 0.11 -27.36
C ILE A 221 -21.61 0.81 -26.77
N ASN A 222 -21.95 0.50 -25.54
CA ASN A 222 -23.11 1.08 -24.85
C ASN A 222 -24.43 0.98 -25.66
N GLY A 223 -24.63 -0.16 -26.35
CA GLY A 223 -25.82 -0.40 -27.15
C GLY A 223 -25.82 0.24 -28.54
N THR A 224 -24.87 1.13 -28.86
CA THR A 224 -24.74 1.76 -30.17
C THR A 224 -23.76 0.96 -31.04
N LYS A 225 -24.18 0.59 -32.23
CA LYS A 225 -23.34 -0.14 -33.19
C LYS A 225 -22.23 0.74 -33.74
N LEU A 226 -21.07 0.10 -33.99
CA LEU A 226 -19.95 0.78 -34.64
C LEU A 226 -20.11 0.78 -36.16
N ARG A 227 -19.71 1.91 -36.81
CA ARG A 227 -19.70 2.08 -38.25
C ARG A 227 -18.28 2.09 -38.78
N VAL A 228 -17.97 1.21 -39.72
CA VAL A 228 -16.67 1.20 -40.40
C VAL A 228 -16.54 2.37 -41.35
N VAL A 229 -15.55 3.24 -41.15
CA VAL A 229 -15.32 4.45 -41.97
C VAL A 229 -14.01 4.39 -42.75
N GLY A 230 -13.18 3.40 -42.52
CA GLY A 230 -11.94 3.23 -43.25
C GLY A 230 -11.21 1.95 -42.95
N TYR A 231 -10.23 1.66 -43.81
CA TYR A 231 -9.30 0.53 -43.65
C TYR A 231 -7.88 1.04 -43.51
N TYR A 232 -7.13 0.43 -42.57
CA TYR A 232 -5.72 0.74 -42.37
C TYR A 232 -4.84 -0.48 -42.58
N ILE A 233 -3.55 -0.24 -42.80
CA ILE A 233 -2.48 -1.22 -42.70
C ILE A 233 -1.50 -0.72 -41.63
N SER A 234 -1.00 -1.64 -40.80
CA SER A 234 0.06 -1.39 -39.86
C SER A 234 1.30 -2.22 -40.18
N ALA A 235 2.48 -1.63 -40.00
CA ALA A 235 3.75 -2.36 -40.10
C ALA A 235 3.91 -3.50 -39.09
N ASP A 236 3.25 -3.37 -37.93
CA ASP A 236 3.38 -4.27 -36.78
C ASP A 236 2.26 -5.34 -36.74
N ASN A 237 1.58 -5.58 -37.88
CA ASN A 237 0.44 -6.51 -37.96
C ASN A 237 -0.68 -6.25 -36.94
N LEU A 238 -0.89 -4.99 -36.59
CA LEU A 238 -1.97 -4.61 -35.69
C LEU A 238 -3.34 -4.99 -36.29
N ASP A 239 -4.13 -5.73 -35.53
CA ASP A 239 -5.50 -6.15 -35.92
C ASP A 239 -6.59 -5.61 -34.99
N SER A 240 -6.29 -4.51 -34.29
CA SER A 240 -7.24 -3.86 -33.39
C SER A 240 -8.23 -2.99 -34.17
N MET A 241 -9.45 -2.85 -33.64
CA MET A 241 -10.40 -1.87 -34.14
C MET A 241 -10.07 -0.51 -33.54
N LEU A 242 -9.72 0.47 -34.39
CA LEU A 242 -9.28 1.78 -33.96
C LEU A 242 -10.43 2.78 -34.02
N VAL A 243 -10.69 3.45 -32.93
CA VAL A 243 -11.77 4.42 -32.71
C VAL A 243 -11.20 5.76 -32.23
N ASN A 244 -12.04 6.77 -32.04
CA ASN A 244 -11.61 8.01 -31.41
C ASN A 244 -11.63 7.93 -29.88
N SER A 245 -10.96 8.86 -29.22
CA SER A 245 -10.84 8.91 -27.74
C SER A 245 -12.20 8.99 -27.03
N ASN A 246 -13.21 9.68 -27.62
CA ASN A 246 -14.55 9.73 -27.03
C ASN A 246 -15.21 8.36 -27.02
N THR A 247 -15.08 7.59 -28.09
CA THR A 247 -15.62 6.23 -28.15
C THR A 247 -14.95 5.32 -27.14
N ILE A 248 -13.65 5.48 -26.90
CA ILE A 248 -12.94 4.80 -25.80
C ILE A 248 -13.52 5.22 -24.43
N LYS A 249 -13.77 6.52 -24.23
CA LYS A 249 -14.42 7.00 -22.98
C LYS A 249 -15.78 6.33 -22.77
N TYR A 250 -16.61 6.21 -23.80
CA TYR A 250 -17.91 5.53 -23.71
C TYR A 250 -17.78 4.04 -23.41
N TYR A 251 -16.78 3.39 -23.99
CA TYR A 251 -16.47 1.99 -23.68
C TYR A 251 -16.06 1.84 -22.21
N LEU A 252 -15.17 2.69 -21.71
CA LEU A 252 -14.77 2.70 -20.30
C LEU A 252 -15.96 2.87 -19.37
N ILE A 253 -16.84 3.86 -19.64
CA ILE A 253 -18.04 4.10 -18.84
C ILE A 253 -18.93 2.84 -18.82
N SER A 254 -19.06 2.12 -19.93
CA SER A 254 -19.88 0.91 -20.01
C SER A 254 -19.29 -0.30 -19.24
N LYS A 255 -17.98 -0.30 -19.01
CA LYS A 255 -17.26 -1.41 -18.39
C LYS A 255 -16.97 -1.18 -16.91
N THR A 256 -16.82 0.07 -16.49
CA THR A 256 -16.50 0.40 -15.11
C THR A 256 -17.77 0.41 -14.24
N SER A 257 -17.61 -0.01 -12.99
CA SER A 257 -18.64 0.08 -11.95
C SER A 257 -18.38 1.23 -10.97
N ASN A 258 -17.34 2.02 -11.19
CA ASN A 258 -16.93 3.12 -10.34
C ASN A 258 -16.77 4.40 -11.15
N ILE A 259 -16.99 5.54 -10.51
CA ILE A 259 -16.67 6.86 -11.04
C ILE A 259 -15.82 7.57 -9.99
N SER A 260 -14.73 8.18 -10.40
CA SER A 260 -13.92 9.04 -9.56
C SER A 260 -14.23 10.50 -9.82
N ILE A 261 -14.61 11.24 -8.80
CA ILE A 261 -14.96 12.65 -8.84
C ILE A 261 -13.86 13.42 -8.15
N TYR A 262 -13.21 14.33 -8.85
CA TYR A 262 -12.22 15.23 -8.28
C TYR A 262 -12.84 16.58 -7.96
N SER A 263 -12.62 17.06 -6.75
CA SER A 263 -13.04 18.39 -6.35
C SER A 263 -12.11 19.01 -5.32
N SER A 264 -11.86 20.29 -5.47
CA SER A 264 -11.17 21.13 -4.50
C SER A 264 -12.05 21.33 -3.26
N ASP A 265 -13.37 21.40 -3.42
CA ASP A 265 -14.37 21.43 -2.35
C ASP A 265 -15.16 20.12 -2.27
N LYS A 266 -14.53 19.14 -1.60
CA LYS A 266 -15.11 17.81 -1.46
C LYS A 266 -16.41 17.77 -0.66
N ASP A 267 -16.53 18.60 0.36
CA ASP A 267 -17.66 18.52 1.28
C ASP A 267 -18.95 19.03 0.62
N GLU A 268 -18.85 20.09 -0.18
CA GLU A 268 -19.98 20.58 -0.97
C GLU A 268 -20.41 19.54 -2.01
N ILE A 269 -19.45 19.02 -2.77
CA ILE A 269 -19.73 18.02 -3.83
C ILE A 269 -20.29 16.72 -3.22
N LEU A 270 -19.78 16.27 -2.07
CA LEU A 270 -20.28 15.09 -1.39
C LEU A 270 -21.76 15.24 -1.03
N ASN A 271 -22.15 16.38 -0.43
CA ASN A 271 -23.52 16.64 -0.05
C ASN A 271 -24.44 16.70 -1.29
N LYS A 272 -24.04 17.43 -2.33
CA LYS A 272 -24.80 17.54 -3.57
C LYS A 272 -24.98 16.21 -4.29
N ALA A 273 -23.93 15.40 -4.32
CA ALA A 273 -23.96 14.09 -4.95
C ALA A 273 -24.84 13.09 -4.21
N VAL A 274 -24.88 13.13 -2.87
CA VAL A 274 -25.75 12.29 -2.06
C VAL A 274 -27.19 12.78 -2.13
N ASP A 275 -27.45 14.08 -1.95
CA ASP A 275 -28.79 14.62 -1.81
C ASP A 275 -29.54 14.74 -3.14
N VAL A 276 -28.86 15.18 -4.18
CA VAL A 276 -29.45 15.44 -5.51
C VAL A 276 -29.35 14.21 -6.40
N PHE A 277 -28.16 13.64 -6.53
CA PHE A 277 -27.90 12.53 -7.46
C PHE A 277 -28.10 11.14 -6.84
N LYS A 278 -28.34 11.06 -5.52
CA LYS A 278 -28.53 9.78 -4.78
C LYS A 278 -27.38 8.78 -5.01
N LEU A 279 -26.17 9.29 -5.13
CA LEU A 279 -25.00 8.46 -5.38
C LEU A 279 -24.45 7.86 -4.09
N ASN A 280 -24.00 6.62 -4.17
CA ASN A 280 -23.26 5.97 -3.06
C ASN A 280 -21.79 6.36 -3.16
N ILE A 281 -21.42 7.43 -2.49
CA ILE A 281 -20.08 8.01 -2.56
C ILE A 281 -19.27 7.66 -1.32
N LYS A 282 -17.98 7.36 -1.56
CA LYS A 282 -16.97 7.22 -0.51
C LYS A 282 -15.85 8.22 -0.74
N ASP A 283 -15.44 8.89 0.34
CA ASP A 283 -14.15 9.57 0.39
C ASP A 283 -13.06 8.50 0.48
N SER A 284 -12.40 8.22 -0.63
CA SER A 284 -11.38 7.18 -0.73
C SER A 284 -10.21 7.41 0.21
N TYR A 285 -9.79 8.65 0.35
CA TYR A 285 -8.70 9.00 1.26
C TYR A 285 -9.10 8.74 2.71
N LYS A 286 -10.25 9.27 3.14
CA LYS A 286 -10.78 9.07 4.48
C LYS A 286 -11.00 7.58 4.79
N TYR A 287 -11.59 6.85 3.86
CA TYR A 287 -11.82 5.41 3.99
C TYR A 287 -10.51 4.63 4.14
N SER A 288 -9.52 4.88 3.27
CA SER A 288 -8.21 4.22 3.34
C SER A 288 -7.45 4.56 4.62
N ARG A 289 -7.53 5.83 5.06
CA ARG A 289 -6.95 6.28 6.32
C ARG A 289 -7.59 5.60 7.52
N ASP A 290 -8.93 5.55 7.56
CA ASP A 290 -9.66 4.97 8.67
C ASP A 290 -9.46 3.44 8.73
N GLN A 291 -9.40 2.76 7.59
CA GLN A 291 -8.99 1.36 7.50
C GLN A 291 -7.57 1.13 8.03
N TYR A 292 -6.62 1.98 7.62
CA TYR A 292 -5.24 1.88 8.12
C TYR A 292 -5.18 2.08 9.63
N ILE A 293 -5.88 3.09 10.17
CA ILE A 293 -5.94 3.35 11.62
C ILE A 293 -6.58 2.17 12.35
N SER A 294 -7.67 1.61 11.82
CA SER A 294 -8.35 0.45 12.40
C SER A 294 -7.43 -0.77 12.40
N SER A 295 -6.82 -1.11 11.28
CA SER A 295 -5.87 -2.24 11.17
C SER A 295 -4.68 -2.08 12.11
N LYS A 296 -4.15 -0.86 12.23
CA LYS A 296 -3.07 -0.55 13.18
C LYS A 296 -3.51 -0.74 14.62
N LYS A 297 -4.73 -0.27 14.98
CA LYS A 297 -5.31 -0.45 16.30
C LYS A 297 -5.51 -1.93 16.63
N ASP A 298 -6.03 -2.71 15.68
CA ASP A 298 -6.25 -4.15 15.84
C ASP A 298 -4.91 -4.92 15.97
N SER A 299 -3.90 -4.54 15.20
CA SER A 299 -2.54 -5.09 15.32
C SER A 299 -1.93 -4.79 16.69
N ILE A 300 -2.06 -3.54 17.18
CA ILE A 300 -1.60 -3.16 18.53
C ILE A 300 -2.34 -3.98 19.59
N LYS A 301 -3.67 -4.09 19.48
CA LYS A 301 -4.49 -4.87 20.42
C LYS A 301 -4.06 -6.34 20.45
N SER A 302 -3.87 -6.96 19.31
CA SER A 302 -3.40 -8.33 19.18
C SER A 302 -2.01 -8.51 19.79
N SER A 303 -1.09 -7.59 19.52
CA SER A 303 0.27 -7.60 20.08
C SER A 303 0.26 -7.46 21.59
N VAL A 304 -0.58 -6.56 22.14
CA VAL A 304 -0.72 -6.39 23.61
C VAL A 304 -1.26 -7.66 24.25
N ILE A 305 -2.27 -8.30 23.67
CA ILE A 305 -2.84 -9.57 24.19
C ILE A 305 -1.77 -10.66 24.18
N SER A 306 -1.08 -10.87 23.05
CA SER A 306 -0.04 -11.89 22.92
C SER A 306 1.12 -11.65 23.91
N SER A 307 1.58 -10.41 24.02
CA SER A 307 2.64 -10.05 24.97
C SER A 307 2.19 -10.25 26.41
N SER A 308 0.95 -9.94 26.76
CA SER A 308 0.42 -10.16 28.10
C SER A 308 0.38 -11.63 28.47
N ILE A 309 -0.01 -12.50 27.54
CA ILE A 309 0.00 -13.97 27.76
C ILE A 309 1.44 -14.46 28.03
N ILE A 310 2.40 -14.03 27.20
CA ILE A 310 3.81 -14.41 27.37
C ILE A 310 4.35 -13.93 28.72
N ILE A 311 4.05 -12.70 29.12
CA ILE A 311 4.45 -12.15 30.42
C ILE A 311 3.87 -13.00 31.55
N ILE A 312 2.58 -13.33 31.51
CA ILE A 312 1.93 -14.15 32.56
C ILE A 312 2.61 -15.53 32.68
N ILE A 313 2.86 -16.19 31.55
CA ILE A 313 3.54 -17.48 31.52
C ILE A 313 4.94 -17.35 32.14
N SER A 314 5.72 -16.34 31.72
CA SER A 314 7.07 -16.08 32.26
C SER A 314 7.06 -15.80 33.76
N LEU A 315 6.05 -15.07 34.26
CA LEU A 315 5.91 -14.79 35.70
C LEU A 315 5.57 -16.05 36.50
N ILE A 316 4.74 -16.94 35.96
CA ILE A 316 4.43 -18.24 36.60
C ILE A 316 5.68 -19.12 36.64
N GLU A 317 6.40 -19.23 35.52
CA GLU A 317 7.63 -19.99 35.43
C GLU A 317 8.68 -19.50 36.44
N MET A 318 8.90 -18.20 36.50
CA MET A 318 9.81 -17.57 37.43
C MET A 318 9.37 -17.81 38.88
N PHE A 319 8.10 -17.69 39.21
CA PHE A 319 7.58 -17.97 40.55
C PHE A 319 7.84 -19.42 40.95
N LEU A 320 7.58 -20.37 40.04
CA LEU A 320 7.82 -21.80 40.31
C LEU A 320 9.31 -22.10 40.51
N MET A 321 10.17 -21.50 39.67
CA MET A 321 11.63 -21.66 39.81
C MET A 321 12.15 -21.10 41.14
N MET A 322 11.74 -19.88 41.48
CA MET A 322 12.12 -19.26 42.75
C MET A 322 11.57 -20.03 43.98
N ARG A 323 10.34 -20.53 43.88
CA ARG A 323 9.75 -21.38 44.91
C ARG A 323 10.56 -22.67 45.12
N SER A 324 10.95 -23.34 44.04
CA SER A 324 11.77 -24.56 44.09
C SER A 324 13.15 -24.29 44.69
N SER A 325 13.84 -23.23 44.24
CA SER A 325 15.12 -22.80 44.79
C SER A 325 15.04 -22.47 46.29
N PHE A 326 14.00 -21.75 46.68
CA PHE A 326 13.79 -21.40 48.07
C PHE A 326 13.47 -22.64 48.95
N LEU A 327 12.60 -23.56 48.47
CA LEU A 327 12.22 -24.76 49.21
C LEU A 327 13.41 -25.67 49.47
N SER A 328 14.36 -25.79 48.55
CA SER A 328 15.58 -26.57 48.74
C SER A 328 16.45 -26.05 49.91
N ARG A 329 16.31 -24.76 50.26
CA ARG A 329 17.10 -24.07 51.30
C ARG A 329 16.29 -23.72 52.56
N VAL A 330 15.04 -24.21 52.66
CA VAL A 330 14.11 -23.89 53.76
C VAL A 330 14.67 -24.29 55.10
N LYS A 331 15.39 -25.44 55.19
CA LYS A 331 16.03 -25.91 56.44
C LYS A 331 17.14 -24.95 56.92
N GLU A 332 17.94 -24.39 56.01
CA GLU A 332 18.95 -23.39 56.32
C GLU A 332 18.30 -22.13 56.92
N VAL A 333 17.20 -21.68 56.35
CA VAL A 333 16.42 -20.55 56.86
C VAL A 333 15.87 -20.84 58.24
N GLY A 334 15.39 -22.07 58.46
CA GLY A 334 14.93 -22.52 59.79
C GLY A 334 16.03 -22.48 60.85
N ILE A 335 17.23 -22.95 60.51
CA ILE A 335 18.42 -22.93 61.39
C ILE A 335 18.84 -21.49 61.70
N LEU A 336 18.96 -20.63 60.66
CA LEU A 336 19.32 -19.23 60.86
C LEU A 336 18.34 -18.50 61.78
N ARG A 337 17.06 -18.79 61.69
CA ARG A 337 16.05 -18.22 62.58
C ARG A 337 16.09 -18.78 63.97
N ALA A 338 16.46 -20.06 64.16
CA ALA A 338 16.61 -20.70 65.47
C ALA A 338 17.79 -20.11 66.23
N ILE A 339 18.88 -19.72 65.58
CA ILE A 339 20.04 -19.05 66.17
C ILE A 339 19.86 -17.54 66.37
N GLY A 340 18.68 -16.99 66.03
CA GLY A 340 18.32 -15.60 66.31
C GLY A 340 18.45 -14.59 65.20
N VAL A 341 18.70 -15.00 63.93
CA VAL A 341 18.74 -14.10 62.80
C VAL A 341 17.36 -13.45 62.56
N LYS A 342 17.34 -12.15 62.41
CA LYS A 342 16.12 -11.39 62.24
C LYS A 342 15.48 -11.73 60.89
N LYS A 343 14.13 -11.66 60.83
CA LYS A 343 13.38 -11.87 59.58
C LYS A 343 13.88 -10.96 58.46
N LEU A 344 14.22 -9.72 58.80
CA LEU A 344 14.65 -8.71 57.86
C LEU A 344 15.97 -9.06 57.16
N ASP A 345 16.92 -9.64 57.94
CA ASP A 345 18.22 -10.06 57.41
C ASP A 345 18.08 -11.20 56.37
N ILE A 346 17.11 -12.10 56.61
CA ILE A 346 16.79 -13.18 55.67
C ILE A 346 16.17 -12.60 54.39
N TYR A 347 15.28 -11.60 54.48
CA TYR A 347 14.73 -10.91 53.32
C TYR A 347 15.83 -10.23 52.51
N VAL A 348 16.76 -9.53 53.19
CA VAL A 348 17.88 -8.84 52.52
C VAL A 348 18.76 -9.88 51.80
N MET A 349 19.05 -11.02 52.44
CA MET A 349 19.84 -12.09 51.81
C MET A 349 19.19 -12.62 50.52
N PHE A 350 17.90 -13.00 50.57
CA PHE A 350 17.19 -13.50 49.39
C PHE A 350 16.92 -12.41 48.35
N SER A 351 16.67 -11.18 48.78
CA SER A 351 16.52 -10.07 47.81
C SER A 351 17.82 -9.80 47.06
N GLY A 352 18.96 -9.89 47.73
CA GLY A 352 20.26 -9.79 47.09
C GLY A 352 20.51 -10.88 46.05
N GLU A 353 20.07 -12.12 46.32
CA GLU A 353 20.15 -13.22 45.36
C GLU A 353 19.25 -12.99 44.14
N VAL A 354 17.99 -12.58 44.36
CA VAL A 354 17.06 -12.25 43.27
C VAL A 354 17.60 -11.09 42.42
N ILE A 355 18.14 -10.06 43.06
CA ILE A 355 18.77 -8.93 42.39
C ILE A 355 19.95 -9.38 41.53
N ALA A 356 20.84 -10.18 42.08
CA ALA A 356 22.03 -10.68 41.39
C ALA A 356 21.65 -11.52 40.16
N ILE A 357 20.70 -12.46 40.31
CA ILE A 357 20.22 -13.29 39.20
C ILE A 357 19.55 -12.40 38.14
N THR A 358 18.69 -11.46 38.55
CA THR A 358 17.99 -10.56 37.62
C THR A 358 18.98 -9.69 36.82
N LEU A 359 20.01 -9.14 37.47
CA LEU A 359 21.00 -8.33 36.78
C LEU A 359 21.81 -9.16 35.79
N LEU A 360 22.23 -10.37 36.17
CA LEU A 360 23.03 -11.24 35.30
C LEU A 360 22.25 -11.79 34.12
N THR A 361 20.93 -11.96 34.19
CA THR A 361 20.12 -12.53 33.14
C THR A 361 19.40 -11.46 32.31
N SER A 362 18.80 -10.45 32.98
CA SER A 362 17.93 -9.48 32.28
C SER A 362 18.70 -8.44 31.52
N ILE A 363 19.86 -7.97 31.98
CA ILE A 363 20.64 -6.96 31.27
C ILE A 363 21.15 -7.51 29.94
N PRO A 364 21.87 -8.64 29.87
CA PRO A 364 22.30 -9.24 28.63
C PRO A 364 21.12 -9.58 27.71
N GLY A 365 20.04 -10.14 28.25
CA GLY A 365 18.86 -10.53 27.50
C GLY A 365 18.18 -9.34 26.82
N ILE A 366 17.96 -8.23 27.51
CA ILE A 366 17.33 -7.03 26.98
C ILE A 366 18.26 -6.33 25.97
N LEU A 367 19.55 -6.26 26.25
CA LEU A 367 20.52 -5.68 25.29
C LEU A 367 20.62 -6.50 24.02
N PHE A 368 20.64 -7.84 24.13
CA PHE A 368 20.62 -8.73 22.97
C PHE A 368 19.33 -8.59 22.16
N SER A 369 18.16 -8.53 22.82
CA SER A 369 16.89 -8.28 22.16
C SER A 369 16.86 -6.93 21.44
N ALA A 370 17.36 -5.86 22.07
CA ALA A 370 17.47 -4.54 21.47
C ALA A 370 18.40 -4.54 20.24
N TYR A 371 19.51 -5.28 20.31
CA TYR A 371 20.44 -5.45 19.19
C TYR A 371 19.77 -6.17 18.01
N ILE A 372 19.08 -7.29 18.26
CA ILE A 372 18.32 -7.99 17.21
C ILE A 372 17.24 -7.08 16.60
N MET A 373 16.44 -6.39 17.42
CA MET A 373 15.44 -5.45 16.93
C MET A 373 16.04 -4.34 16.06
N ASN A 374 17.22 -3.84 16.41
CA ASN A 374 17.94 -2.85 15.59
C ASN A 374 18.42 -3.43 14.25
N ILE A 375 18.79 -4.71 14.20
CA ILE A 375 19.10 -5.38 12.94
C ILE A 375 17.83 -5.54 12.11
N LEU A 376 16.74 -6.04 12.69
CA LEU A 376 15.46 -6.23 12.02
C LEU A 376 14.86 -4.92 11.49
N SER A 377 15.05 -3.80 12.21
CA SER A 377 14.58 -2.49 11.76
C SER A 377 15.29 -1.97 10.50
N LYS A 378 16.45 -2.52 10.15
CA LYS A 378 17.18 -2.17 8.92
C LYS A 378 16.73 -2.98 7.71
N ILE A 379 15.94 -4.03 7.90
CA ILE A 379 15.36 -4.81 6.80
C ILE A 379 14.18 -4.03 6.22
N SER A 380 14.22 -3.80 4.91
CA SER A 380 13.26 -2.94 4.21
C SER A 380 11.81 -3.37 4.38
N SER A 381 11.55 -4.67 4.43
CA SER A 381 10.19 -5.22 4.63
C SER A 381 9.63 -4.96 6.04
N LEU A 382 10.49 -4.65 7.00
CA LEU A 382 10.16 -4.45 8.42
C LEU A 382 10.38 -3.00 8.87
N ASP A 383 10.72 -2.12 7.93
CA ASP A 383 10.97 -0.70 8.20
C ASP A 383 9.74 -0.04 8.86
N GLY A 384 9.98 0.63 9.96
CA GLY A 384 8.94 1.30 10.77
C GLY A 384 8.13 0.37 11.69
N ILE A 385 8.34 -0.97 11.67
CA ILE A 385 7.69 -1.90 12.61
C ILE A 385 8.46 -1.95 13.93
N PHE A 386 9.79 -2.00 13.85
CA PHE A 386 10.67 -2.06 15.01
C PHE A 386 11.33 -0.70 15.23
N ILE A 387 10.91 -0.02 16.30
CA ILE A 387 11.53 1.24 16.74
C ILE A 387 12.23 0.98 18.06
N VAL A 388 13.55 0.99 18.04
CA VAL A 388 14.35 0.86 19.26
C VAL A 388 14.66 2.25 19.80
N ASN A 389 13.92 2.62 20.85
CA ASN A 389 14.17 3.86 21.58
C ASN A 389 14.92 3.53 22.89
N PRO A 390 16.06 4.19 23.21
CA PRO A 390 16.77 3.97 24.46
C PRO A 390 15.89 4.06 25.71
N MET A 391 14.91 4.95 25.70
CA MET A 391 13.97 5.09 26.83
C MET A 391 13.07 3.87 26.99
N LEU A 392 12.68 3.19 25.92
CA LEU A 392 11.94 1.92 25.96
C LEU A 392 12.80 0.81 26.57
N VAL A 393 14.09 0.74 26.22
CA VAL A 393 15.02 -0.26 26.77
C VAL A 393 15.19 -0.06 28.28
N ILE A 394 15.35 1.19 28.73
CA ILE A 394 15.47 1.51 30.15
C ILE A 394 14.17 1.19 30.89
N SER A 395 13.02 1.56 30.36
CA SER A 395 11.73 1.26 30.98
C SER A 395 11.46 -0.25 31.07
N ALA A 396 11.85 -1.01 30.05
CA ALA A 396 11.77 -2.48 30.07
C ALA A 396 12.67 -3.07 31.14
N LEU A 397 13.92 -2.59 31.33
CA LEU A 397 14.81 -3.00 32.38
C LEU A 397 14.20 -2.76 33.77
N VAL A 398 13.68 -1.55 34.00
CA VAL A 398 13.07 -1.20 35.30
C VAL A 398 11.84 -2.07 35.57
N ALA A 399 10.98 -2.27 34.54
CA ALA A 399 9.79 -3.11 34.68
C ALA A 399 10.17 -4.56 35.04
N VAL A 400 11.06 -5.18 34.24
CA VAL A 400 11.53 -6.56 34.50
C VAL A 400 12.15 -6.68 35.86
N PHE A 401 13.00 -5.72 36.26
CA PHE A 401 13.64 -5.73 37.60
C PHE A 401 12.60 -5.67 38.71
N THR A 402 11.62 -4.78 38.61
CA THR A 402 10.56 -4.62 39.62
C THR A 402 9.68 -5.88 39.72
N PHE A 403 9.27 -6.43 38.59
CA PHE A 403 8.47 -7.66 38.57
C PHE A 403 9.23 -8.84 39.13
N ASN A 404 10.50 -9.03 38.77
CA ASN A 404 11.33 -10.10 39.24
C ASN A 404 11.53 -10.03 40.77
N LEU A 405 11.76 -8.82 41.30
CA LEU A 405 11.91 -8.61 42.73
C LEU A 405 10.63 -8.98 43.50
N VAL A 406 9.48 -8.49 43.04
CA VAL A 406 8.18 -8.75 43.67
C VAL A 406 7.86 -10.24 43.66
N ILE A 407 7.92 -10.89 42.50
CA ILE A 407 7.54 -12.29 42.33
C ILE A 407 8.56 -13.25 42.99
N GLY A 408 9.86 -12.93 42.89
CA GLY A 408 10.91 -13.71 43.50
C GLY A 408 10.86 -13.76 45.04
N LEU A 409 10.38 -12.66 45.63
CA LEU A 409 10.26 -12.60 47.12
C LEU A 409 8.94 -13.18 47.67
N LEU A 410 7.94 -13.44 46.85
CA LEU A 410 6.66 -14.01 47.31
C LEU A 410 6.79 -15.34 48.04
N PRO A 411 7.57 -16.34 47.57
CA PRO A 411 7.76 -17.61 48.28
C PRO A 411 8.47 -17.41 49.61
N VAL A 412 9.44 -16.51 49.65
CA VAL A 412 10.21 -16.16 50.85
C VAL A 412 9.29 -15.54 51.89
N PHE A 413 8.44 -14.57 51.50
CA PHE A 413 7.47 -13.93 52.36
C PHE A 413 6.52 -14.94 53.03
N ASN A 414 5.94 -15.83 52.25
CA ASN A 414 4.98 -16.82 52.74
C ASN A 414 5.60 -17.83 53.74
N THR A 415 6.88 -18.15 53.61
CA THR A 415 7.56 -19.12 54.45
C THR A 415 8.12 -18.50 55.74
N ILE A 416 8.71 -17.30 55.67
CA ILE A 416 9.30 -16.62 56.83
C ILE A 416 8.22 -16.20 57.85
N ARG A 417 6.96 -16.08 57.46
CA ARG A 417 5.85 -15.81 58.39
C ARG A 417 5.58 -16.97 59.32
N LYS A 418 5.94 -18.21 58.99
CA LYS A 418 5.74 -19.41 59.83
C LYS A 418 6.73 -19.44 61.01
N ARG A 419 6.40 -20.22 62.04
CA ARG A 419 7.26 -20.39 63.19
C ARG A 419 8.49 -21.25 62.83
N PRO A 420 9.67 -21.02 63.43
CA PRO A 420 10.86 -21.82 63.11
C PRO A 420 10.66 -23.33 63.33
N SER A 421 9.91 -23.73 64.35
CA SER A 421 9.54 -25.12 64.60
C SER A 421 8.72 -25.76 63.47
N GLU A 422 7.81 -25.01 62.90
CA GLU A 422 6.99 -25.44 61.72
C GLU A 422 7.82 -25.59 60.44
N ILE A 423 8.84 -24.74 60.30
CA ILE A 423 9.75 -24.79 59.17
C ILE A 423 10.67 -26.01 59.25
N LEU A 424 11.16 -26.33 60.44
CA LEU A 424 12.08 -27.43 60.65
C LEU A 424 11.39 -28.82 60.74
N SER A 425 10.10 -28.85 61.11
CA SER A 425 9.32 -30.10 61.21
C SER A 425 8.75 -30.56 59.87
N ARG A 426 8.89 -29.78 58.79
CA ARG A 426 8.49 -30.23 57.45
C ARG A 426 9.44 -31.31 56.95
N THR A 427 8.93 -32.51 56.90
CA THR A 427 9.59 -33.71 56.37
C THR A 427 9.32 -33.89 54.86
N ASP A 428 8.44 -33.07 54.28
CA ASP A 428 7.95 -33.22 52.91
C ASP A 428 8.82 -32.39 51.96
N ILE A 429 10.06 -32.76 51.79
CA ILE A 429 10.92 -32.30 50.69
C ILE A 429 11.68 -33.50 50.16
#